data_21c42bbcecd364649a4fe5985741c25d
#
_entry.id   21c42bbcecd364649a4fe5985741c25d
#
_cell.length_a   1.000
_cell.length_b   1.000
_cell.length_c   1.000
_cell.angle_alpha   90.00
_cell.angle_beta   90.00
_cell.angle_gamma   90.00
#
_symmetry.space_group_name_H-M   'P 1'
#
loop_
_entity.id
_entity.type
_entity.pdbx_description
1 polymer ?
#
loop_
_entity_poly.entity_id
_entity_poly.type
_entity_poly.pdbx_seq_one_letter_code
_entity_poly.pdbx_strand_id
1 'polypeptide(L)'
;MSTSITDLVFFAEHEPEYSEAPTPAEKCVRGQPLQRTWHYFTSDDEKFFAGTWEAEPGCWTVSYTENEFCRILEGRSILRDTDGNERELKAGDDFVIPAGFSGEWEVVETTKKIYVIYEP
;
A
#
# COMPACT_ATOMS: atom_id res chain seq x y z
N MET A 1 -27.24 10.16 11.91
CA MET A 1 -26.69 11.10 10.92
C MET A 1 -26.72 10.44 9.54
N SER A 2 -27.17 11.16 8.54
CA SER A 2 -27.23 10.60 7.19
C SER A 2 -26.09 11.12 6.33
N THR A 3 -25.62 10.26 5.46
CA THR A 3 -24.57 10.58 4.49
C THR A 3 -25.24 10.90 3.16
N SER A 4 -24.79 11.93 2.47
CA SER A 4 -25.35 12.36 1.20
C SER A 4 -24.40 12.05 0.03
N ILE A 5 -24.89 12.26 -1.18
CA ILE A 5 -24.07 12.05 -2.39
C ILE A 5 -22.82 12.95 -2.40
N THR A 6 -22.88 14.11 -1.75
CA THR A 6 -21.75 15.02 -1.68
C THR A 6 -20.65 14.54 -0.73
N ASP A 7 -20.93 13.52 0.08
CA ASP A 7 -19.95 12.93 0.99
C ASP A 7 -19.14 11.81 0.32
N LEU A 8 -19.48 11.43 -0.91
CA LEU A 8 -18.70 10.45 -1.65
C LEU A 8 -17.31 11.03 -1.97
N VAL A 9 -16.30 10.19 -1.88
CA VAL A 9 -14.92 10.57 -2.16
C VAL A 9 -14.49 9.97 -3.49
N PHE A 10 -14.38 10.81 -4.52
CA PHE A 10 -13.86 10.40 -5.82
C PHE A 10 -12.39 10.79 -5.88
N PHE A 11 -11.50 9.81 -6.01
CA PHE A 11 -10.06 10.05 -6.00
C PHE A 11 -9.63 11.07 -7.06
N ALA A 12 -10.27 11.05 -8.22
CA ALA A 12 -9.93 11.99 -9.30
C ALA A 12 -10.37 13.43 -9.01
N GLU A 13 -11.26 13.64 -8.04
CA GLU A 13 -11.87 14.93 -7.75
C GLU A 13 -11.52 15.49 -6.37
N HIS A 14 -10.89 14.66 -5.53
CA HIS A 14 -10.50 15.07 -4.18
C HIS A 14 -9.02 15.38 -4.15
N GLU A 15 -8.66 16.39 -3.36
CA GLU A 15 -7.26 16.68 -3.08
C GLU A 15 -6.78 15.71 -1.99
N PRO A 16 -5.78 14.86 -2.29
CA PRO A 16 -5.27 13.92 -1.30
C PRO A 16 -4.35 14.62 -0.29
N GLU A 17 -4.21 13.99 0.87
CA GLU A 17 -3.13 14.31 1.78
C GLU A 17 -1.88 13.59 1.27
N TYR A 18 -0.94 14.35 0.70
CA TYR A 18 0.28 13.79 0.13
C TYR A 18 1.39 13.73 1.15
N SER A 19 2.11 12.60 1.16
CA SER A 19 3.32 12.47 1.96
C SER A 19 4.34 11.64 1.21
N GLU A 20 5.62 11.87 1.51
CA GLU A 20 6.69 11.03 1.00
C GLU A 20 7.78 10.90 2.04
N ALA A 21 8.43 9.75 2.05
CA ALA A 21 9.54 9.48 2.96
C ALA A 21 10.35 8.31 2.44
N PRO A 22 11.68 8.29 2.71
CA PRO A 22 12.45 7.10 2.42
C PRO A 22 11.99 5.96 3.33
N THR A 23 12.13 4.73 2.85
CA THR A 23 11.86 3.55 3.66
C THR A 23 12.74 3.61 4.91
N PRO A 24 12.19 3.33 6.12
CA PRO A 24 12.99 3.32 7.34
C PRO A 24 14.22 2.41 7.19
N ALA A 25 15.40 2.94 7.50
CA ALA A 25 16.66 2.24 7.25
C ALA A 25 16.72 0.86 7.93
N GLU A 26 16.13 0.73 9.11
CA GLU A 26 16.12 -0.53 9.86
C GLU A 26 15.27 -1.63 9.18
N LYS A 27 14.42 -1.25 8.25
CA LYS A 27 13.60 -2.21 7.49
C LYS A 27 14.22 -2.57 6.14
N CYS A 28 15.18 -1.79 5.67
CA CYS A 28 15.73 -1.98 4.33
C CYS A 28 16.56 -3.25 4.25
N VAL A 29 16.28 -4.06 3.23
CA VAL A 29 17.08 -5.22 2.84
C VAL A 29 18.03 -4.83 1.71
N ARG A 30 17.53 -4.02 0.76
CA ARG A 30 18.32 -3.55 -0.38
C ARG A 30 17.81 -2.17 -0.80
N GLY A 31 18.75 -1.20 -0.88
CA GLY A 31 18.42 0.17 -1.18
C GLY A 31 17.67 0.85 -0.05
N GLN A 32 17.22 2.04 -0.29
CA GLN A 32 16.36 2.81 0.63
C GLN A 32 15.33 3.55 -0.22
N PRO A 33 14.36 2.81 -0.79
CA PRO A 33 13.45 3.40 -1.77
C PRO A 33 12.55 4.47 -1.15
N LEU A 34 12.31 5.52 -1.92
CA LEU A 34 11.35 6.55 -1.56
C LEU A 34 9.96 5.98 -1.74
N GLN A 35 9.11 6.21 -0.76
CA GLN A 35 7.69 5.84 -0.79
C GLN A 35 6.85 7.10 -0.80
N ARG A 36 5.81 7.12 -1.66
CA ARG A 36 4.88 8.23 -1.81
C ARG A 36 3.47 7.76 -1.53
N THR A 37 2.70 8.57 -0.79
CA THR A 37 1.32 8.23 -0.47
C THR A 37 0.41 9.40 -0.80
N TRP A 38 -0.68 9.11 -1.51
CA TRP A 38 -1.79 10.04 -1.76
C TRP A 38 -2.98 9.50 -0.98
N HIS A 39 -3.19 10.03 0.22
CA HIS A 39 -4.21 9.52 1.12
C HIS A 39 -5.52 10.25 0.91
N TYR A 40 -6.60 9.50 0.62
CA TYR A 40 -7.88 10.08 0.24
C TYR A 40 -8.94 9.96 1.31
N PHE A 41 -8.92 8.93 2.15
CA PHE A 41 -10.00 8.72 3.09
C PHE A 41 -9.56 7.98 4.35
N THR A 42 -10.06 8.48 5.50
CA THR A 42 -9.95 7.80 6.79
C THR A 42 -11.33 7.83 7.42
N SER A 43 -11.81 6.67 7.88
CA SER A 43 -13.10 6.61 8.58
C SER A 43 -13.04 7.33 9.93
N ASP A 44 -14.21 7.71 10.47
CA ASP A 44 -14.28 8.43 11.74
C ASP A 44 -13.67 7.66 12.90
N ASP A 45 -13.76 6.33 12.88
CA ASP A 45 -13.16 5.47 13.91
C ASP A 45 -11.68 5.17 13.64
N GLU A 46 -11.12 5.72 12.55
CA GLU A 46 -9.72 5.57 12.16
C GLU A 46 -9.28 4.12 11.98
N LYS A 47 -10.20 3.27 11.49
CA LYS A 47 -9.92 1.85 11.22
C LYS A 47 -9.94 1.50 9.74
N PHE A 48 -10.52 2.36 8.90
CA PHE A 48 -10.63 2.14 7.46
C PHE A 48 -9.94 3.27 6.72
N PHE A 49 -9.03 2.91 5.82
CA PHE A 49 -8.20 3.86 5.09
C PHE A 49 -8.19 3.52 3.61
N ALA A 50 -8.16 4.53 2.75
CA ALA A 50 -8.09 4.31 1.32
C ALA A 50 -7.25 5.39 0.64
N GLY A 51 -6.44 5.00 -0.33
CA GLY A 51 -5.62 5.92 -1.09
C GLY A 51 -4.81 5.22 -2.16
N THR A 52 -3.77 5.92 -2.64
CA THR A 52 -2.79 5.36 -3.57
C THR A 52 -1.39 5.49 -2.99
N TRP A 53 -0.52 4.59 -3.41
CA TRP A 53 0.84 4.48 -2.91
C TRP A 53 1.77 4.12 -4.06
N GLU A 54 3.01 4.63 -3.99
CA GLU A 54 4.03 4.35 -4.98
C GLU A 54 5.38 4.20 -4.28
N ALA A 55 6.20 3.27 -4.77
CA ALA A 55 7.57 3.13 -4.27
C ALA A 55 8.54 2.86 -5.40
N GLU A 56 9.75 3.40 -5.23
CA GLU A 56 10.88 3.20 -6.13
C GLU A 56 11.52 1.84 -5.89
N PRO A 57 12.36 1.34 -6.83
CA PRO A 57 13.02 0.04 -6.67
C PRO A 57 13.81 -0.09 -5.37
N GLY A 58 13.71 -1.26 -4.78
CA GLY A 58 14.35 -1.62 -3.52
C GLY A 58 13.65 -2.79 -2.87
N CYS A 59 14.08 -3.14 -1.66
CA CYS A 59 13.48 -4.26 -0.91
C CYS A 59 13.51 -3.94 0.58
N TRP A 60 12.41 -4.22 1.25
CA TRP A 60 12.31 -3.98 2.71
C TRP A 60 11.40 -5.01 3.36
N THR A 61 11.54 -5.14 4.68
CA THR A 61 10.71 -6.04 5.46
C THR A 61 9.35 -5.41 5.73
N VAL A 62 8.32 -6.23 5.72
CA VAL A 62 6.94 -5.82 6.01
C VAL A 62 6.33 -6.72 7.07
N SER A 63 5.45 -6.15 7.88
CA SER A 63 4.67 -6.88 8.87
C SER A 63 3.32 -6.19 8.99
N TYR A 64 2.25 -6.93 8.77
CA TYR A 64 0.90 -6.38 8.66
C TYR A 64 0.09 -6.71 9.91
N THR A 65 -0.33 -5.69 10.64
CA THR A 65 -1.32 -5.83 11.72
C THR A 65 -2.73 -5.63 11.17
N GLU A 66 -2.82 -5.08 9.96
CA GLU A 66 -4.05 -4.75 9.27
C GLU A 66 -4.32 -5.71 8.12
N ASN A 67 -5.55 -5.73 7.65
CA ASN A 67 -5.91 -6.37 6.39
C ASN A 67 -5.85 -5.31 5.31
N GLU A 68 -5.20 -5.61 4.20
CA GLU A 68 -5.05 -4.64 3.12
C GLU A 68 -5.45 -5.23 1.77
N PHE A 69 -6.42 -4.58 1.11
CA PHE A 69 -6.71 -4.85 -0.31
C PHE A 69 -5.79 -3.98 -1.16
N CYS A 70 -5.19 -4.58 -2.18
CA CYS A 70 -4.31 -3.88 -3.12
C CYS A 70 -4.75 -4.13 -4.55
N ARG A 71 -4.70 -3.07 -5.36
CA ARG A 71 -4.74 -3.20 -6.83
C ARG A 71 -3.50 -2.54 -7.38
N ILE A 72 -2.69 -3.31 -8.10
CA ILE A 72 -1.49 -2.78 -8.74
C ILE A 72 -1.89 -2.02 -9.99
N LEU A 73 -1.47 -0.76 -10.08
CA LEU A 73 -1.77 0.11 -11.23
C LEU A 73 -0.62 0.15 -12.22
N GLU A 74 0.62 0.14 -11.73
CA GLU A 74 1.83 0.28 -12.55
C GLU A 74 2.98 -0.46 -11.90
N GLY A 75 3.93 -0.91 -12.74
CA GLY A 75 5.18 -1.48 -12.28
C GLY A 75 5.12 -2.96 -11.97
N ARG A 76 6.16 -3.42 -11.28
CA ARG A 76 6.30 -4.82 -10.92
C ARG A 76 7.00 -4.95 -9.57
N SER A 77 6.43 -5.75 -8.70
CA SER A 77 6.98 -6.04 -7.38
C SER A 77 6.94 -7.54 -7.11
N ILE A 78 7.64 -7.97 -6.08
CA ILE A 78 7.65 -9.34 -5.60
C ILE A 78 7.39 -9.32 -4.11
N LEU A 79 6.42 -10.11 -3.65
CA LEU A 79 6.12 -10.25 -2.23
C LEU A 79 6.58 -11.64 -1.78
N ARG A 80 7.38 -11.70 -0.71
CA ARG A 80 7.92 -12.95 -0.16
C ARG A 80 7.45 -13.14 1.27
N ASP A 81 7.18 -14.40 1.64
CA ASP A 81 6.92 -14.74 3.04
C ASP A 81 8.22 -15.15 3.74
N THR A 82 8.13 -15.49 5.02
CA THR A 82 9.31 -15.88 5.82
C THR A 82 9.84 -17.27 5.48
N ASP A 83 9.10 -18.07 4.71
CA ASP A 83 9.52 -19.40 4.26
C ASP A 83 10.17 -19.36 2.87
N GLY A 84 10.29 -18.18 2.28
CA GLY A 84 10.92 -18.01 0.98
C GLY A 84 9.98 -18.21 -0.20
N ASN A 85 8.68 -18.42 0.04
CA ASN A 85 7.67 -18.43 -1.03
C ASN A 85 7.45 -17.04 -1.54
N GLU A 86 7.24 -16.89 -2.86
CA GLU A 86 7.07 -15.55 -3.43
C GLU A 86 5.99 -15.51 -4.51
N ARG A 87 5.44 -14.31 -4.69
CA ARG A 87 4.48 -14.02 -5.74
C ARG A 87 4.88 -12.73 -6.44
N GLU A 88 4.81 -12.73 -7.76
CA GLU A 88 4.95 -11.52 -8.55
C GLU A 88 3.65 -10.71 -8.50
N LEU A 89 3.79 -9.39 -8.37
CA LEU A 89 2.70 -8.43 -8.39
C LEU A 89 2.91 -7.51 -9.58
N LYS A 90 1.92 -7.42 -10.46
CA LYS A 90 2.02 -6.61 -11.68
C LYS A 90 0.72 -5.87 -11.93
N ALA A 91 0.73 -4.89 -12.82
CA ALA A 91 -0.43 -4.08 -13.15
C ALA A 91 -1.65 -4.97 -13.47
N GLY A 92 -2.77 -4.65 -12.84
CA GLY A 92 -4.02 -5.38 -12.98
C GLY A 92 -4.27 -6.43 -11.91
N ASP A 93 -3.27 -6.76 -11.08
CA ASP A 93 -3.46 -7.73 -10.00
C ASP A 93 -4.25 -7.13 -8.85
N ASP A 94 -5.25 -7.88 -8.39
CA ASP A 94 -6.05 -7.57 -7.21
C ASP A 94 -5.80 -8.66 -6.18
N PHE A 95 -5.47 -8.26 -4.94
CA PHE A 95 -5.21 -9.23 -3.89
C PHE A 95 -5.41 -8.61 -2.51
N VAL A 96 -5.54 -9.48 -1.53
CA VAL A 96 -5.64 -9.07 -0.12
C VAL A 96 -4.45 -9.64 0.63
N ILE A 97 -3.79 -8.78 1.42
CA ILE A 97 -2.79 -9.21 2.39
C ILE A 97 -3.49 -9.26 3.75
N PRO A 98 -3.70 -10.48 4.30
CA PRO A 98 -4.38 -10.58 5.60
C PRO A 98 -3.48 -10.14 6.74
N ALA A 99 -4.10 -9.65 7.81
CA ALA A 99 -3.38 -9.32 9.04
C ALA A 99 -2.58 -10.53 9.53
N GLY A 100 -1.38 -10.27 10.01
CA GLY A 100 -0.46 -11.31 10.47
C GLY A 100 0.59 -11.72 9.45
N PHE A 101 0.48 -11.24 8.20
CA PHE A 101 1.50 -11.52 7.19
C PHE A 101 2.81 -10.80 7.55
N SER A 102 3.92 -11.51 7.43
CA SER A 102 5.27 -10.95 7.54
C SER A 102 6.14 -11.47 6.43
N GLY A 103 7.03 -10.64 5.93
CA GLY A 103 7.93 -11.03 4.85
C GLY A 103 8.67 -9.83 4.28
N GLU A 104 8.85 -9.83 2.97
CA GLU A 104 9.56 -8.77 2.26
C GLU A 104 8.77 -8.32 1.04
N TRP A 105 8.80 -7.01 0.80
CA TRP A 105 8.29 -6.41 -0.44
C TRP A 105 9.48 -5.95 -1.24
N GLU A 106 9.63 -6.47 -2.44
CA GLU A 106 10.66 -6.01 -3.38
C GLU A 106 10.01 -5.28 -4.55
N VAL A 107 10.41 -4.03 -4.76
CA VAL A 107 10.01 -3.28 -5.95
C VAL A 107 11.08 -3.48 -7.01
N VAL A 108 10.71 -4.12 -8.12
CA VAL A 108 11.62 -4.35 -9.26
C VAL A 108 11.54 -3.17 -10.22
N GLU A 109 10.32 -2.74 -10.52
CA GLU A 109 10.04 -1.53 -11.30
C GLU A 109 9.10 -0.68 -10.46
N THR A 110 9.32 0.64 -10.43
CA THR A 110 8.50 1.56 -9.64
C THR A 110 7.05 1.12 -9.67
N THR A 111 6.51 0.80 -8.51
CA THR A 111 5.20 0.20 -8.35
C THR A 111 4.23 1.18 -7.75
N LYS A 112 3.06 1.32 -8.37
CA LYS A 112 1.96 2.14 -7.86
C LYS A 112 0.74 1.25 -7.64
N LYS A 113 0.05 1.46 -6.52
CA LYS A 113 -1.13 0.68 -6.17
C LYS A 113 -2.21 1.54 -5.54
N ILE A 114 -3.45 1.06 -5.63
CA ILE A 114 -4.54 1.50 -4.76
C ILE A 114 -4.47 0.63 -3.52
N TYR A 115 -4.63 1.23 -2.36
CA TYR A 115 -4.75 0.48 -1.11
C TYR A 115 -6.08 0.78 -0.43
N VAL A 116 -6.63 -0.25 0.20
CA VAL A 116 -7.76 -0.15 1.12
C VAL A 116 -7.38 -0.96 2.35
N ILE A 117 -7.33 -0.31 3.49
CA ILE A 117 -6.83 -0.91 4.72
C ILE A 117 -7.93 -0.93 5.76
N TYR A 118 -8.05 -2.07 6.45
CA TYR A 118 -8.88 -2.19 7.65
C TYR A 118 -7.98 -2.61 8.81
N GLU A 119 -7.90 -1.76 9.84
CA GLU A 119 -7.14 -2.04 11.07
C GLU A 119 -8.12 -2.42 12.16
N PRO A 120 -8.26 -3.71 12.48
CA PRO A 120 -9.24 -4.17 13.46
C PRO A 120 -8.99 -3.70 14.90
#